data_f443bb55b2cf5d902c10ce41dec8a4f2
#
_entry.id   f443bb55b2cf5d902c10ce41dec8a4f2
#
_cell.length_a   1.000
_cell.length_b   1.000
_cell.length_c   1.000
_cell.angle_alpha   90.00
_cell.angle_beta   90.00
_cell.angle_gamma   90.00
#
_symmetry.space_group_name_H-M   'P 1'
#
loop_
_entity.id
_entity.type
_entity.pdbx_description
1 polymer ?
#
loop_
_entity_poly.entity_id
_entity_poly.type
_entity_poly.pdbx_seq_one_letter_code
_entity_poly.pdbx_strand_id
1 'polypeptide(L)'
;MIFGIAASGRTPYVIGALKYAESVGAKKIALSCNKNSKISKYADVAIEIDCGPEILAGSTRLKAGTAQKLVLNMISTGTMIGLGKVYKNLMVDVKPTNEKLVERAKGIIAKVTGVTGEEAHKYLLEANKNVKVAITMILTNCSYKEAKEKLRLAKGFIKKVK
;
A
#
# COMPACT_ATOMS: atom_id res chain seq x y z
N MET A 1 -6.24 -5.86 -14.19
CA MET A 1 -7.30 -5.32 -13.30
C MET A 1 -7.53 -3.85 -13.63
N ILE A 2 -8.78 -3.41 -13.71
CA ILE A 2 -9.20 -2.01 -13.89
C ILE A 2 -9.94 -1.54 -12.63
N PHE A 3 -9.67 -0.32 -12.21
CA PHE A 3 -10.35 0.33 -11.09
C PHE A 3 -11.03 1.61 -11.59
N GLY A 4 -12.35 1.53 -11.82
CA GLY A 4 -13.18 2.64 -12.30
C GLY A 4 -13.64 3.52 -11.14
N ILE A 5 -13.31 4.82 -11.17
CA ILE A 5 -13.67 5.78 -10.12
C ILE A 5 -14.52 6.88 -10.72
N ALA A 6 -15.73 7.05 -10.18
CA ALA A 6 -16.63 8.13 -10.57
C ALA A 6 -17.51 8.53 -9.38
N ALA A 7 -17.37 9.74 -8.86
CA ALA A 7 -18.15 10.21 -7.72
C ALA A 7 -19.66 10.06 -7.96
N SER A 8 -20.16 10.48 -9.12
CA SER A 8 -21.56 10.31 -9.49
C SER A 8 -21.98 8.88 -9.83
N GLY A 9 -21.01 7.99 -10.06
CA GLY A 9 -21.26 6.60 -10.47
C GLY A 9 -21.89 6.41 -11.84
N ARG A 10 -21.90 7.43 -12.71
CA ARG A 10 -22.58 7.39 -14.03
C ARG A 10 -21.73 7.91 -15.20
N THR A 11 -20.46 8.18 -15.00
CA THR A 11 -19.55 8.74 -16.00
C THR A 11 -19.38 7.79 -17.20
N PRO A 12 -19.76 8.18 -18.43
CA PRO A 12 -19.73 7.30 -19.60
C PRO A 12 -18.35 6.73 -19.90
N TYR A 13 -17.29 7.53 -19.75
CA TYR A 13 -15.90 7.10 -19.92
C TYR A 13 -15.56 5.90 -19.02
N VAL A 14 -15.92 5.98 -17.74
CA VAL A 14 -15.67 4.91 -16.77
C VAL A 14 -16.48 3.65 -17.11
N ILE A 15 -17.74 3.83 -17.52
CA ILE A 15 -18.59 2.72 -17.98
C ILE A 15 -17.95 2.03 -19.19
N GLY A 16 -17.48 2.81 -20.17
CA GLY A 16 -16.79 2.29 -21.35
C GLY A 16 -15.54 1.49 -21.00
N ALA A 17 -14.71 2.01 -20.10
CA ALA A 17 -13.50 1.33 -19.61
C ALA A 17 -13.81 0.01 -18.91
N LEU A 18 -14.85 -0.04 -18.06
CA LEU A 18 -15.25 -1.27 -17.36
C LEU A 18 -15.81 -2.32 -18.34
N LYS A 19 -16.61 -1.90 -19.33
CA LYS A 19 -17.09 -2.79 -20.40
C LYS A 19 -15.94 -3.36 -21.24
N TYR A 20 -14.99 -2.52 -21.62
CA TYR A 20 -13.81 -2.99 -22.35
C TYR A 20 -12.98 -3.97 -21.50
N ALA A 21 -12.80 -3.67 -20.23
CA ALA A 21 -12.13 -4.59 -19.31
C ALA A 21 -12.80 -5.96 -19.25
N GLU A 22 -14.13 -6.01 -19.32
CA GLU A 22 -14.91 -7.24 -19.40
C GLU A 22 -14.60 -8.02 -20.68
N SER A 23 -14.59 -7.34 -21.84
CA SER A 23 -14.32 -8.00 -23.14
C SER A 23 -12.93 -8.63 -23.25
N VAL A 24 -11.95 -8.14 -22.45
CA VAL A 24 -10.58 -8.69 -22.39
C VAL A 24 -10.34 -9.58 -21.16
N GLY A 25 -11.38 -9.94 -20.40
CA GLY A 25 -11.29 -10.81 -19.23
C GLY A 25 -10.55 -10.20 -18.02
N ALA A 26 -10.43 -8.86 -17.96
CA ALA A 26 -9.75 -8.19 -16.85
C ALA A 26 -10.70 -8.02 -15.65
N LYS A 27 -10.19 -8.22 -14.43
CA LYS A 27 -10.93 -7.94 -13.19
C LYS A 27 -11.27 -6.45 -13.07
N LYS A 28 -12.46 -6.16 -12.56
CA LYS A 28 -13.04 -4.82 -12.51
C LYS A 28 -13.49 -4.46 -11.11
N ILE A 29 -13.06 -3.30 -10.64
CA ILE A 29 -13.53 -2.69 -9.38
C ILE A 29 -14.14 -1.34 -9.72
N ALA A 30 -15.24 -0.99 -9.09
CA ALA A 30 -15.87 0.33 -9.20
C ALA A 30 -15.92 1.03 -7.84
N LEU A 31 -15.64 2.33 -7.83
CA LEU A 31 -15.80 3.20 -6.66
C LEU A 31 -16.71 4.38 -7.04
N SER A 32 -17.80 4.52 -6.31
CA SER A 32 -18.72 5.65 -6.45
C SER A 32 -19.06 6.26 -5.09
N CYS A 33 -19.55 7.50 -5.12
CA CYS A 33 -20.05 8.20 -3.94
C CYS A 33 -21.57 8.29 -3.91
N ASN A 34 -22.22 7.34 -4.56
CA ASN A 34 -23.67 7.16 -4.58
C ASN A 34 -23.98 5.67 -4.56
N LYS A 35 -25.04 5.29 -3.86
CA LYS A 35 -25.58 3.93 -3.86
C LYS A 35 -26.24 3.59 -5.19
N ASN A 36 -26.28 2.31 -5.53
CA ASN A 36 -26.92 1.76 -6.73
C ASN A 36 -26.41 2.42 -8.03
N SER A 37 -25.13 2.68 -8.09
CA SER A 37 -24.52 3.42 -9.19
C SER A 37 -24.48 2.62 -10.49
N LYS A 38 -24.49 3.33 -11.63
CA LYS A 38 -24.43 2.67 -12.95
C LYS A 38 -23.13 1.90 -13.17
N ILE A 39 -22.00 2.45 -12.70
CA ILE A 39 -20.68 1.79 -12.86
C ILE A 39 -20.60 0.48 -12.07
N SER A 40 -21.29 0.38 -10.94
CA SER A 40 -21.31 -0.82 -10.09
C SER A 40 -21.82 -2.06 -10.80
N LYS A 41 -22.75 -1.88 -11.75
CA LYS A 41 -23.33 -2.97 -12.56
C LYS A 41 -22.33 -3.65 -13.48
N TYR A 42 -21.20 -3.01 -13.75
CA TYR A 42 -20.13 -3.50 -14.65
C TYR A 42 -18.87 -3.95 -13.87
N ALA A 43 -18.93 -4.01 -12.54
CA ALA A 43 -17.78 -4.34 -11.72
C ALA A 43 -17.93 -5.72 -11.06
N ASP A 44 -16.82 -6.41 -10.87
CA ASP A 44 -16.78 -7.64 -10.06
C ASP A 44 -16.85 -7.30 -8.54
N VAL A 45 -16.33 -6.11 -8.18
CA VAL A 45 -16.43 -5.55 -6.84
C VAL A 45 -16.88 -4.10 -6.93
N ALA A 46 -17.97 -3.75 -6.26
CA ALA A 46 -18.47 -2.38 -6.18
C ALA A 46 -18.28 -1.81 -4.77
N ILE A 47 -17.68 -0.63 -4.70
CA ILE A 47 -17.52 0.16 -3.48
C ILE A 47 -18.39 1.40 -3.63
N GLU A 48 -19.47 1.45 -2.87
CA GLU A 48 -20.44 2.54 -2.93
C GLU A 48 -20.50 3.26 -1.58
N ILE A 49 -20.13 4.55 -1.59
CA ILE A 49 -20.09 5.36 -0.38
C ILE A 49 -21.25 6.35 -0.41
N ASP A 50 -22.09 6.34 0.59
CA ASP A 50 -23.10 7.36 0.75
C ASP A 50 -22.53 8.62 1.39
N CYS A 51 -22.10 9.58 0.58
CA CYS A 51 -21.55 10.84 1.06
C CYS A 51 -22.62 11.88 1.39
N GLY A 52 -23.88 11.63 1.00
CA GLY A 52 -24.95 12.62 1.04
C GLY A 52 -24.67 13.84 0.15
N PRO A 53 -25.53 14.88 0.19
CA PRO A 53 -25.38 16.06 -0.67
C PRO A 53 -24.17 16.89 -0.25
N GLU A 54 -23.48 17.48 -1.23
CA GLU A 54 -22.40 18.43 -0.97
C GLU A 54 -22.93 19.77 -0.46
N ILE A 55 -22.18 20.49 0.38
CA ILE A 55 -22.55 21.84 0.83
C ILE A 55 -22.68 22.81 -0.35
N LEU A 56 -21.86 22.63 -1.38
CA LEU A 56 -22.00 23.27 -2.67
C LEU A 56 -22.48 22.22 -3.66
N ALA A 57 -23.75 22.29 -4.04
CA ALA A 57 -24.41 21.26 -4.86
C ALA A 57 -23.62 20.91 -6.12
N GLY A 58 -23.34 19.61 -6.32
CA GLY A 58 -22.61 19.09 -7.47
C GLY A 58 -21.08 19.20 -7.37
N SER A 59 -20.53 19.83 -6.33
CA SER A 59 -19.07 20.03 -6.14
C SER A 59 -18.41 18.79 -5.51
N THR A 60 -18.38 17.68 -6.24
CA THR A 60 -17.90 16.35 -5.76
C THR A 60 -16.43 16.29 -5.36
N ARG A 61 -15.67 17.39 -5.50
CA ARG A 61 -14.32 17.55 -4.94
C ARG A 61 -14.29 17.63 -3.41
N LEU A 62 -15.44 17.88 -2.75
CA LEU A 62 -15.55 18.09 -1.30
C LEU A 62 -15.69 16.74 -0.58
N LYS A 63 -16.88 16.37 -0.09
CA LYS A 63 -17.08 15.12 0.66
C LYS A 63 -16.78 13.88 -0.17
N ALA A 64 -17.25 13.82 -1.40
CA ALA A 64 -17.00 12.71 -2.30
C ALA A 64 -15.50 12.52 -2.55
N GLY A 65 -14.77 13.60 -2.87
CA GLY A 65 -13.31 13.56 -3.06
C GLY A 65 -12.57 13.09 -1.81
N THR A 66 -13.00 13.55 -0.62
CA THR A 66 -12.44 13.10 0.66
C THR A 66 -12.68 11.61 0.89
N ALA A 67 -13.91 11.13 0.64
CA ALA A 67 -14.25 9.72 0.78
C ALA A 67 -13.44 8.83 -0.19
N GLN A 68 -13.30 9.24 -1.44
CA GLN A 68 -12.47 8.54 -2.43
C GLN A 68 -11.01 8.44 -1.97
N LYS A 69 -10.42 9.55 -1.49
CA LYS A 69 -9.06 9.56 -0.93
C LYS A 69 -8.92 8.55 0.21
N LEU A 70 -9.88 8.50 1.14
CA LEU A 70 -9.84 7.57 2.26
C LEU A 70 -9.88 6.12 1.79
N VAL A 71 -10.74 5.75 0.86
CA VAL A 71 -10.81 4.41 0.28
C VAL A 71 -9.52 4.03 -0.43
N LEU A 72 -8.97 4.92 -1.25
CA LEU A 72 -7.70 4.67 -1.94
C LEU A 72 -6.54 4.46 -0.97
N ASN A 73 -6.51 5.23 0.13
CA ASN A 73 -5.53 5.04 1.20
C ASN A 73 -5.71 3.70 1.93
N MET A 74 -6.95 3.28 2.21
CA MET A 74 -7.22 1.96 2.80
C MET A 74 -6.74 0.83 1.88
N ILE A 75 -7.05 0.90 0.58
CA ILE A 75 -6.65 -0.11 -0.39
C ILE A 75 -5.13 -0.16 -0.52
N SER A 76 -4.47 0.99 -0.71
CA SER A 76 -3.00 1.02 -0.87
C SER A 76 -2.29 0.56 0.40
N THR A 77 -2.73 1.01 1.57
CA THR A 77 -2.15 0.60 2.85
C THR A 77 -2.36 -0.90 3.10
N GLY A 78 -3.59 -1.40 2.90
CA GLY A 78 -3.89 -2.82 3.03
C GLY A 78 -3.06 -3.69 2.07
N THR A 79 -2.88 -3.22 0.84
CA THR A 79 -2.01 -3.89 -0.15
C THR A 79 -0.56 -3.94 0.32
N MET A 80 0.00 -2.84 0.81
CA MET A 80 1.38 -2.81 1.32
C MET A 80 1.56 -3.71 2.55
N ILE A 81 0.58 -3.78 3.42
CA ILE A 81 0.57 -4.73 4.55
C ILE A 81 0.53 -6.17 4.02
N GLY A 82 -0.36 -6.47 3.08
CA GLY A 82 -0.50 -7.80 2.46
C GLY A 82 0.74 -8.27 1.69
N LEU A 83 1.55 -7.34 1.20
CA LEU A 83 2.84 -7.61 0.54
C LEU A 83 4.04 -7.70 1.51
N GLY A 84 3.81 -7.65 2.83
CA GLY A 84 4.88 -7.72 3.83
C GLY A 84 5.81 -6.50 3.83
N LYS A 85 5.33 -5.34 3.37
CA LYS A 85 6.10 -4.08 3.36
C LYS A 85 6.02 -3.30 4.66
N VAL A 86 5.22 -3.80 5.61
CA VAL A 86 4.98 -3.18 6.91
C VAL A 86 5.35 -4.18 8.02
N TYR A 87 6.00 -3.68 9.06
CA TYR A 87 6.28 -4.41 10.29
C TYR A 87 5.80 -3.59 11.49
N LYS A 88 4.86 -4.13 12.29
CA LYS A 88 4.10 -3.35 13.29
C LYS A 88 3.43 -2.16 12.60
N ASN A 89 3.75 -0.94 12.99
CA ASN A 89 3.24 0.30 12.38
C ASN A 89 4.30 1.03 11.51
N LEU A 90 5.36 0.34 11.09
CA LEU A 90 6.47 0.93 10.35
C LEU A 90 6.54 0.40 8.92
N MET A 91 6.68 1.30 7.96
CA MET A 91 7.01 0.95 6.59
C MET A 91 8.48 0.53 6.52
N VAL A 92 8.74 -0.77 6.37
CA VAL A 92 10.10 -1.33 6.39
C VAL A 92 10.70 -1.55 4.99
N ASP A 93 9.95 -1.23 3.94
CA ASP A 93 10.40 -1.36 2.54
C ASP A 93 10.85 0.00 1.96
N VAL A 94 11.53 0.79 2.78
CA VAL A 94 12.09 2.09 2.38
C VAL A 94 13.34 1.87 1.53
N LYS A 95 13.43 2.60 0.41
CA LYS A 95 14.65 2.68 -0.40
C LYS A 95 15.40 3.97 -0.04
N PRO A 96 16.52 3.90 0.69
CA PRO A 96 17.27 5.07 1.16
C PRO A 96 18.15 5.63 0.03
N THR A 97 17.55 6.47 -0.83
CA THR A 97 18.19 7.06 -2.01
C THR A 97 18.80 8.45 -1.75
N ASN A 98 18.48 9.06 -0.62
CA ASN A 98 19.03 10.34 -0.17
C ASN A 98 19.29 10.31 1.35
N GLU A 99 20.00 11.33 1.85
CA GLU A 99 20.38 11.43 3.26
C GLU A 99 19.18 11.33 4.22
N LYS A 100 18.10 12.08 3.95
CA LYS A 100 16.88 12.04 4.74
C LYS A 100 16.30 10.63 4.85
N LEU A 101 16.29 9.87 3.74
CA LEU A 101 15.79 8.49 3.72
C LEU A 101 16.75 7.51 4.39
N VAL A 102 18.05 7.78 4.36
CA VAL A 102 19.05 7.00 5.13
C VAL A 102 18.81 7.18 6.62
N GLU A 103 18.66 8.41 7.11
CA GLU A 103 18.35 8.67 8.53
C GLU A 103 17.02 8.04 8.95
N ARG A 104 16.00 8.11 8.11
CA ARG A 104 14.73 7.42 8.34
C ARG A 104 14.91 5.90 8.44
N ALA A 105 15.69 5.31 7.54
CA ALA A 105 15.97 3.87 7.54
C ALA A 105 16.70 3.43 8.83
N LYS A 106 17.72 4.17 9.28
CA LYS A 106 18.40 3.97 10.55
C LYS A 106 17.43 4.00 11.74
N GLY A 107 16.59 5.04 11.78
CA GLY A 107 15.57 5.17 12.83
C GLY A 107 14.57 4.01 12.85
N ILE A 108 14.16 3.50 11.68
CA ILE A 108 13.29 2.32 11.60
C ILE A 108 14.00 1.07 12.14
N ILE A 109 15.24 0.81 11.72
CA ILE A 109 16.03 -0.34 12.19
C ILE A 109 16.19 -0.28 13.70
N ALA A 110 16.69 0.84 14.25
CA ALA A 110 16.86 1.03 15.68
C ALA A 110 15.55 0.82 16.47
N LYS A 111 14.44 1.40 15.99
CA LYS A 111 13.12 1.27 16.64
C LYS A 111 12.59 -0.17 16.66
N VAL A 112 12.90 -0.95 15.63
CA VAL A 112 12.43 -2.34 15.53
C VAL A 112 13.27 -3.29 16.36
N THR A 113 14.59 -3.08 16.38
CA THR A 113 15.56 -4.04 16.91
C THR A 113 16.13 -3.65 18.29
N GLY A 114 16.01 -2.37 18.67
CA GLY A 114 16.58 -1.84 19.92
C GLY A 114 18.07 -1.48 19.85
N VAL A 115 18.74 -1.63 18.71
CA VAL A 115 20.16 -1.27 18.54
C VAL A 115 20.34 0.24 18.48
N THR A 116 21.58 0.70 18.67
CA THR A 116 21.94 2.11 18.53
C THR A 116 21.82 2.61 17.08
N GLY A 117 21.77 3.92 16.87
CA GLY A 117 21.76 4.50 15.53
C GLY A 117 22.99 4.19 14.69
N GLU A 118 24.16 4.07 15.36
CA GLU A 118 25.42 3.71 14.71
C GLU A 118 25.41 2.24 14.26
N GLU A 119 24.99 1.33 15.10
CA GLU A 119 24.82 -0.08 14.76
C GLU A 119 23.78 -0.26 13.65
N ALA A 120 22.64 0.46 13.72
CA ALA A 120 21.62 0.45 12.68
C ALA A 120 22.20 0.90 11.33
N HIS A 121 23.09 1.91 11.32
CA HIS A 121 23.76 2.37 10.11
C HIS A 121 24.72 1.29 9.56
N LYS A 122 25.50 0.67 10.41
CA LYS A 122 26.41 -0.43 10.02
C LYS A 122 25.64 -1.57 9.36
N TYR A 123 24.59 -2.08 10.01
CA TYR A 123 23.76 -3.15 9.45
C TYR A 123 23.03 -2.73 8.17
N LEU A 124 22.62 -1.45 8.06
CA LEU A 124 22.01 -0.94 6.83
C LEU A 124 22.99 -1.00 5.64
N LEU A 125 24.26 -0.68 5.86
CA LEU A 125 25.32 -0.78 4.83
C LEU A 125 25.59 -2.25 4.48
N GLU A 126 25.78 -3.12 5.47
CA GLU A 126 25.97 -4.56 5.28
C GLU A 126 24.80 -5.21 4.53
N ALA A 127 23.58 -4.70 4.75
CA ALA A 127 22.37 -5.14 4.07
C ALA A 127 22.17 -4.52 2.68
N ASN A 128 23.19 -3.87 2.10
CA ASN A 128 23.07 -3.16 0.81
C ASN A 128 21.89 -2.18 0.79
N LYS A 129 21.73 -1.39 1.83
CA LYS A 129 20.66 -0.41 2.05
C LYS A 129 19.25 -1.02 2.05
N ASN A 130 19.10 -2.32 2.32
CA ASN A 130 17.81 -2.97 2.46
C ASN A 130 17.42 -3.07 3.93
N VAL A 131 16.46 -2.24 4.34
CA VAL A 131 15.99 -2.13 5.73
C VAL A 131 15.45 -3.46 6.27
N LYS A 132 14.68 -4.21 5.46
CA LYS A 132 14.12 -5.51 5.89
C LYS A 132 15.19 -6.54 6.13
N VAL A 133 16.21 -6.59 5.27
CA VAL A 133 17.35 -7.49 5.42
C VAL A 133 18.14 -7.11 6.67
N ALA A 134 18.45 -5.83 6.88
CA ALA A 134 19.15 -5.35 8.08
C ALA A 134 18.42 -5.74 9.37
N ILE A 135 17.11 -5.49 9.43
CA ILE A 135 16.29 -5.90 10.58
C ILE A 135 16.35 -7.41 10.80
N THR A 136 16.26 -8.20 9.73
CA THR A 136 16.31 -9.67 9.82
C THR A 136 17.67 -10.16 10.32
N MET A 137 18.78 -9.61 9.80
CA MET A 137 20.14 -9.92 10.27
C MET A 137 20.26 -9.73 11.79
N ILE A 138 19.77 -8.60 12.30
CA ILE A 138 19.84 -8.28 13.72
C ILE A 138 18.95 -9.23 14.55
N LEU A 139 17.67 -9.38 14.16
CA LEU A 139 16.70 -10.16 14.93
C LEU A 139 17.01 -11.66 14.97
N THR A 140 17.69 -12.19 13.96
CA THR A 140 18.01 -13.63 13.88
C THR A 140 19.50 -13.92 13.96
N ASN A 141 20.32 -12.90 14.27
CA ASN A 141 21.79 -13.00 14.38
C ASN A 141 22.41 -13.82 13.24
N CYS A 142 22.12 -13.43 12.00
CA CYS A 142 22.55 -14.16 10.81
C CYS A 142 23.21 -13.25 9.76
N SER A 143 23.91 -13.85 8.80
CA SER A 143 24.54 -13.14 7.70
C SER A 143 23.53 -12.53 6.72
N TYR A 144 24.02 -11.61 5.86
CA TYR A 144 23.21 -11.03 4.76
C TYR A 144 22.55 -12.09 3.87
N LYS A 145 23.31 -13.13 3.50
CA LYS A 145 22.82 -14.20 2.61
C LYS A 145 21.70 -14.99 3.28
N GLU A 146 21.87 -15.37 4.53
CA GLU A 146 20.88 -16.09 5.31
C GLU A 146 19.62 -15.23 5.56
N ALA A 147 19.78 -13.96 5.94
CA ALA A 147 18.66 -13.05 6.11
C ALA A 147 17.80 -12.89 4.85
N LYS A 148 18.46 -12.77 3.71
CA LYS A 148 17.78 -12.68 2.41
C LYS A 148 17.00 -13.95 2.08
N GLU A 149 17.58 -15.12 2.34
CA GLU A 149 16.90 -16.40 2.12
C GLU A 149 15.75 -16.61 3.10
N LYS A 150 15.93 -16.32 4.39
CA LYS A 150 14.87 -16.35 5.40
C LYS A 150 13.69 -15.45 5.01
N LEU A 151 13.95 -14.23 4.53
CA LEU A 151 12.90 -13.32 4.05
C LEU A 151 12.20 -13.86 2.80
N ARG A 152 12.92 -14.50 1.88
CA ARG A 152 12.34 -15.12 0.69
C ARG A 152 11.36 -16.23 1.07
N LEU A 153 11.76 -17.13 1.96
CA LEU A 153 10.91 -18.21 2.49
C LEU A 153 9.70 -17.65 3.26
N ALA A 154 9.89 -16.57 4.00
CA ALA A 154 8.84 -15.86 4.71
C ALA A 154 7.96 -14.97 3.79
N LYS A 155 8.13 -15.04 2.45
CA LYS A 155 7.42 -14.20 1.47
C LYS A 155 7.52 -12.70 1.77
N GLY A 156 8.67 -12.26 2.28
CA GLY A 156 8.95 -10.86 2.64
C GLY A 156 8.37 -10.39 3.98
N PHE A 157 7.77 -11.25 4.78
CA PHE A 157 7.22 -10.90 6.09
C PHE A 157 8.23 -11.10 7.20
N ILE A 158 8.78 -10.05 7.77
CA ILE A 158 9.72 -10.13 8.91
C ILE A 158 9.10 -10.93 10.07
N LYS A 159 7.82 -10.73 10.36
CA LYS A 159 7.11 -11.45 11.45
C LYS A 159 7.11 -12.98 11.29
N LYS A 160 7.29 -13.49 10.07
CA LYS A 160 7.28 -14.93 9.76
C LYS A 160 8.69 -15.53 9.65
N VAL A 161 9.72 -14.73 9.81
CA VAL A 161 11.11 -15.20 9.82
C VAL A 161 11.34 -15.96 11.12
N LYS A 162 11.90 -17.15 11.00
CA LYS A 162 12.32 -18.03 12.11
C LYS A 162 13.84 -18.10 12.18
#